data_d0d6f96a67edf4509fa315b119a1a47d
#
_entry.id   d0d6f96a67edf4509fa315b119a1a47d
#
_cell.length_a   1.000
_cell.length_b   1.000
_cell.length_c   1.000
_cell.angle_alpha   90.00
_cell.angle_beta   90.00
_cell.angle_gamma   90.00
#
_symmetry.space_group_name_H-M   'P 1'
#
loop_
_entity.id
_entity.type
_entity.pdbx_description
1 polymer ?
#
loop_
_entity_poly.entity_id
_entity_poly.type
_entity_poly.pdbx_seq_one_letter_code
_entity_poly.pdbx_strand_id
1 'polypeptide(L)'
;LGKLPPAVPILQAELGMTLVQAGFLLALIQFAGMCLGLVIGIGADGIGLRRSMVIGLGILSVAGVASGFTHHVGGLLVLRAVEGFGFLLATVPAPGLLRRIVPPHQVTRILGFWGAYVPFGTAVGMLVGPRVLAASSWPVWWWVVAAATAVMAVAVWVRVPADPVRLGTGSAAVVPWRARAALTVRSRGPWLGALTFGVYAAQWMAVIGFLPTLYAESGWVGAVGATLTAT
;
A
#
# COMPACT_ATOMS: atom_id res chain seq x y z
N LEU A 1 2.83 -2.18 3.94
CA LEU A 1 2.91 -1.23 5.06
C LEU A 1 3.22 -1.97 6.36
N GLY A 2 2.40 -2.91 6.81
CA GLY A 2 2.50 -3.58 8.11
C GLY A 2 3.74 -4.47 8.35
N LYS A 3 4.51 -4.82 7.31
CA LYS A 3 5.69 -5.68 7.48
C LYS A 3 6.88 -4.98 8.16
N LEU A 4 6.95 -3.65 8.04
CA LEU A 4 8.13 -2.89 8.44
C LEU A 4 8.20 -2.63 9.95
N PRO A 5 7.13 -2.16 10.64
CA PRO A 5 7.22 -1.80 12.05
C PRO A 5 7.83 -2.88 12.95
N PRO A 6 7.44 -4.16 12.87
CA PRO A 6 8.03 -5.19 13.73
C PRO A 6 9.49 -5.52 13.39
N ALA A 7 9.95 -5.19 12.18
CA ALA A 7 11.31 -5.49 11.74
C ALA A 7 12.31 -4.35 11.97
N VAL A 8 11.85 -3.12 12.25
CA VAL A 8 12.72 -1.95 12.42
C VAL A 8 13.85 -2.19 13.43
N PRO A 9 13.60 -2.72 14.64
CA PRO A 9 14.68 -2.94 15.61
C PRO A 9 15.76 -3.92 15.11
N ILE A 10 15.34 -4.96 14.39
CA ILE A 10 16.26 -5.97 13.83
C ILE A 10 17.09 -5.36 12.70
N LEU A 11 16.46 -4.59 11.80
CA LEU A 11 17.16 -3.89 10.72
C LEU A 11 18.16 -2.84 11.25
N GLN A 12 17.84 -2.18 12.36
CA GLN A 12 18.77 -1.27 13.01
C GLN A 12 19.99 -2.03 13.57
N ALA A 13 19.78 -3.17 14.19
CA ALA A 13 20.85 -3.97 14.76
C ALA A 13 21.74 -4.63 13.70
N GLU A 14 21.14 -5.23 12.64
CA GLU A 14 21.87 -6.00 11.63
C GLU A 14 22.49 -5.13 10.51
N LEU A 15 21.80 -4.06 10.10
CA LEU A 15 22.25 -3.20 9.00
C LEU A 15 22.83 -1.88 9.44
N GLY A 16 22.93 -1.62 10.76
CA GLY A 16 23.39 -0.34 11.29
C GLY A 16 22.48 0.83 10.90
N MET A 17 21.19 0.58 10.68
CA MET A 17 20.24 1.57 10.19
C MET A 17 19.94 2.62 11.26
N THR A 18 20.06 3.90 10.90
CA THR A 18 19.68 5.01 11.79
C THR A 18 18.15 5.13 11.92
N LEU A 19 17.70 5.74 13.01
CA LEU A 19 16.27 6.01 13.23
C LEU A 19 15.67 6.88 12.10
N VAL A 20 16.44 7.82 11.56
CA VAL A 20 16.05 8.67 10.43
C VAL A 20 15.84 7.83 9.17
N GLN A 21 16.73 6.91 8.87
CA GLN A 21 16.60 5.99 7.74
C GLN A 21 15.39 5.06 7.90
N ALA A 22 15.11 4.60 9.11
CA ALA A 22 13.88 3.84 9.41
C ALA A 22 12.62 4.66 9.14
N GLY A 23 12.62 5.93 9.53
CA GLY A 23 11.55 6.87 9.22
C GLY A 23 11.35 7.05 7.70
N PHE A 24 12.43 7.18 6.92
CA PHE A 24 12.34 7.23 5.46
C PHE A 24 11.76 5.94 4.87
N LEU A 25 12.18 4.76 5.35
CA LEU A 25 11.59 3.49 4.90
C LEU A 25 10.08 3.42 5.12
N LEU A 26 9.60 3.96 6.25
CA LEU A 26 8.17 4.02 6.55
C LEU A 26 7.44 5.03 5.65
N ALA A 27 8.04 6.20 5.42
CA ALA A 27 7.42 7.31 4.70
C ALA A 27 7.42 7.16 3.18
N LEU A 28 8.36 6.40 2.59
CA LEU A 28 8.56 6.34 1.13
C LEU A 28 7.31 5.91 0.36
N ILE A 29 6.49 5.00 0.89
CA ILE A 29 5.25 4.58 0.23
C ILE A 29 4.23 5.72 0.18
N GLN A 30 4.09 6.47 1.27
CA GLN A 30 3.19 7.62 1.35
C GLN A 30 3.69 8.74 0.43
N PHE A 31 5.00 8.98 0.43
CA PHE A 31 5.62 9.96 -0.46
C PHE A 31 5.41 9.60 -1.94
N ALA A 32 5.59 8.33 -2.30
CA ALA A 32 5.26 7.85 -3.66
C ALA A 32 3.78 8.12 -3.99
N GLY A 33 2.87 7.86 -3.04
CA GLY A 33 1.43 8.16 -3.20
C GLY A 33 1.15 9.63 -3.50
N MET A 34 1.80 10.51 -2.76
CA MET A 34 1.66 11.96 -2.93
C MET A 34 2.18 12.44 -4.29
N CYS A 35 3.34 11.94 -4.73
CA CYS A 35 3.97 12.38 -5.98
C CYS A 35 3.37 11.72 -7.23
N LEU A 36 3.02 10.44 -7.17
CA LEU A 36 2.68 9.64 -8.35
C LEU A 36 1.20 9.25 -8.43
N GLY A 37 0.42 9.44 -7.37
CA GLY A 37 -0.97 8.98 -7.30
C GLY A 37 -1.84 9.48 -8.44
N LEU A 38 -1.74 10.77 -8.80
CA LEU A 38 -2.49 11.36 -9.91
C LEU A 38 -2.06 10.77 -11.27
N VAL A 39 -0.76 10.65 -11.49
CA VAL A 39 -0.20 10.12 -12.76
C VAL A 39 -0.60 8.66 -12.93
N ILE A 40 -0.50 7.86 -11.88
CA ILE A 40 -0.88 6.44 -11.88
C ILE A 40 -2.40 6.30 -12.04
N GLY A 41 -3.20 7.13 -11.38
CA GLY A 41 -4.66 7.11 -11.54
C GLY A 41 -5.09 7.33 -12.99
N ILE A 42 -4.50 8.31 -13.66
CA ILE A 42 -4.78 8.60 -15.08
C ILE A 42 -4.21 7.50 -15.99
N GLY A 43 -3.01 7.00 -15.67
CA GLY A 43 -2.32 5.95 -16.44
C GLY A 43 -3.00 4.59 -16.34
N ALA A 44 -3.52 4.23 -15.17
CA ALA A 44 -4.23 2.97 -14.95
C ALA A 44 -5.46 2.80 -15.85
N ASP A 45 -6.15 3.90 -16.15
CA ASP A 45 -7.24 3.89 -17.13
C ASP A 45 -6.76 3.54 -18.55
N GLY A 46 -5.52 3.89 -18.88
CA GLY A 46 -4.88 3.57 -20.17
C GLY A 46 -4.44 2.12 -20.30
N ILE A 47 -3.79 1.62 -19.26
CA ILE A 47 -3.23 0.26 -19.20
C ILE A 47 -4.34 -0.79 -19.04
N GLY A 48 -5.41 -0.45 -18.34
CA GLY A 48 -6.47 -1.34 -17.88
C GLY A 48 -6.35 -1.60 -16.37
N LEU A 49 -7.50 -1.60 -15.69
CA LEU A 49 -7.53 -1.63 -14.23
C LEU A 49 -6.98 -2.96 -13.67
N ARG A 50 -7.40 -4.09 -14.26
CA ARG A 50 -6.90 -5.41 -13.87
C ARG A 50 -5.41 -5.55 -14.17
N ARG A 51 -4.97 -5.17 -15.37
CA ARG A 51 -3.55 -5.25 -15.76
C ARG A 51 -2.68 -4.41 -14.86
N SER A 52 -3.08 -3.18 -14.57
CA SER A 52 -2.37 -2.29 -13.65
C SER A 52 -2.23 -2.93 -12.27
N MET A 53 -3.30 -3.51 -11.73
CA MET A 53 -3.29 -4.18 -10.43
C MET A 53 -2.35 -5.38 -10.40
N VAL A 54 -2.37 -6.23 -11.42
CA VAL A 54 -1.48 -7.40 -11.52
C VAL A 54 -0.03 -6.99 -11.66
N ILE A 55 0.28 -6.00 -12.49
CA ILE A 55 1.63 -5.44 -12.62
C ILE A 55 2.10 -4.88 -11.28
N GLY A 56 1.25 -4.12 -10.58
CA GLY A 56 1.57 -3.56 -9.27
C GLY A 56 1.89 -4.62 -8.23
N LEU A 57 1.06 -5.66 -8.13
CA LEU A 57 1.30 -6.80 -7.24
C LEU A 57 2.56 -7.58 -7.63
N GLY A 58 2.84 -7.73 -8.92
CA GLY A 58 4.07 -8.35 -9.42
C GLY A 58 5.32 -7.56 -9.01
N ILE A 59 5.30 -6.23 -9.18
CA ILE A 59 6.38 -5.34 -8.74
C ILE A 59 6.59 -5.45 -7.23
N LEU A 60 5.52 -5.45 -6.43
CA LEU A 60 5.58 -5.62 -4.98
C LEU A 60 6.23 -6.94 -4.58
N SER A 61 5.86 -8.03 -5.27
CA SER A 61 6.42 -9.36 -5.01
C SER A 61 7.90 -9.42 -5.36
N VAL A 62 8.28 -9.00 -6.55
CA VAL A 62 9.68 -9.02 -7.02
C VAL A 62 10.57 -8.11 -6.16
N ALA A 63 10.13 -6.87 -5.90
CA ALA A 63 10.85 -5.96 -5.03
C ALA A 63 10.95 -6.48 -3.58
N GLY A 64 9.89 -7.13 -3.09
CA GLY A 64 9.88 -7.78 -1.79
C GLY A 64 10.89 -8.92 -1.69
N VAL A 65 10.96 -9.79 -2.70
CA VAL A 65 11.99 -10.85 -2.78
C VAL A 65 13.38 -10.25 -2.83
N ALA A 66 13.62 -9.27 -3.73
CA ALA A 66 14.90 -8.61 -3.88
C ALA A 66 15.35 -7.91 -2.59
N SER A 67 14.42 -7.33 -1.84
CA SER A 67 14.72 -6.70 -0.54
C SER A 67 15.31 -7.68 0.46
N GLY A 68 14.88 -8.94 0.47
CA GLY A 68 15.42 -9.98 1.35
C GLY A 68 16.87 -10.38 1.06
N PHE A 69 17.39 -10.06 -0.13
CA PHE A 69 18.80 -10.27 -0.50
C PHE A 69 19.69 -9.05 -0.29
N THR A 70 19.11 -7.95 0.19
CA THR A 70 19.85 -6.69 0.33
C THR A 70 20.55 -6.63 1.68
N HIS A 71 21.85 -6.33 1.68
CA HIS A 71 22.68 -6.25 2.87
C HIS A 71 23.05 -4.81 3.28
N HIS A 72 22.42 -3.81 2.68
CA HIS A 72 22.69 -2.40 2.97
C HIS A 72 21.43 -1.54 2.87
N VAL A 73 21.36 -0.52 3.71
CA VAL A 73 20.17 0.35 3.87
C VAL A 73 19.79 1.06 2.58
N GLY A 74 20.78 1.52 1.80
CA GLY A 74 20.53 2.20 0.52
C GLY A 74 19.76 1.34 -0.47
N GLY A 75 20.10 0.06 -0.59
CA GLY A 75 19.36 -0.89 -1.42
C GLY A 75 17.92 -1.09 -0.96
N LEU A 76 17.72 -1.21 0.37
CA LEU A 76 16.37 -1.31 0.95
C LEU A 76 15.53 -0.06 0.65
N LEU A 77 16.11 1.14 0.73
CA LEU A 77 15.41 2.39 0.41
C LEU A 77 14.97 2.44 -1.05
N VAL A 78 15.85 2.06 -1.99
CA VAL A 78 15.52 2.00 -3.42
C VAL A 78 14.42 0.99 -3.68
N LEU A 79 14.56 -0.24 -3.16
CA LEU A 79 13.54 -1.27 -3.32
C LEU A 79 12.21 -0.88 -2.65
N ARG A 80 12.26 -0.13 -1.55
CA ARG A 80 11.07 0.43 -0.91
C ARG A 80 10.36 1.46 -1.77
N ALA A 81 11.09 2.29 -2.50
CA ALA A 81 10.50 3.21 -3.48
C ALA A 81 9.81 2.44 -4.62
N VAL A 82 10.44 1.36 -5.12
CA VAL A 82 9.85 0.46 -6.12
C VAL A 82 8.59 -0.23 -5.58
N GLU A 83 8.62 -0.71 -4.33
CA GLU A 83 7.42 -1.24 -3.65
C GLU A 83 6.31 -0.17 -3.56
N GLY A 84 6.66 1.09 -3.27
CA GLY A 84 5.70 2.19 -3.25
C GLY A 84 5.00 2.40 -4.59
N PHE A 85 5.75 2.35 -5.68
CA PHE A 85 5.20 2.42 -7.03
C PHE A 85 4.28 1.23 -7.32
N GLY A 86 4.73 0.00 -7.04
CA GLY A 86 3.90 -1.20 -7.18
C GLY A 86 2.62 -1.15 -6.34
N PHE A 87 2.72 -0.65 -5.12
CA PHE A 87 1.58 -0.46 -4.22
C PHE A 87 0.51 0.46 -4.82
N LEU A 88 0.91 1.57 -5.42
CA LEU A 88 -0.02 2.50 -6.07
C LEU A 88 -0.68 1.86 -7.29
N LEU A 89 0.09 1.17 -8.14
CA LEU A 89 -0.46 0.46 -9.29
C LEU A 89 -1.45 -0.64 -8.89
N ALA A 90 -1.29 -1.24 -7.72
CA ALA A 90 -2.22 -2.24 -7.21
C ALA A 90 -3.47 -1.62 -6.56
N THR A 91 -3.34 -0.52 -5.82
CA THR A 91 -4.41 0.01 -4.98
C THR A 91 -5.25 1.09 -5.64
N VAL A 92 -4.65 1.98 -6.43
CA VAL A 92 -5.38 3.09 -7.08
C VAL A 92 -6.47 2.60 -8.05
N PRO A 93 -6.26 1.58 -8.91
CA PRO A 93 -7.31 1.09 -9.80
C PRO A 93 -8.37 0.23 -9.11
N ALA A 94 -8.12 -0.26 -7.89
CA ALA A 94 -9.00 -1.22 -7.22
C ALA A 94 -10.44 -0.74 -7.04
N PRO A 95 -10.75 0.49 -6.58
CA PRO A 95 -12.13 0.97 -6.50
C PRO A 95 -12.84 1.00 -7.85
N GLY A 96 -12.14 1.39 -8.91
CA GLY A 96 -12.66 1.39 -10.27
C GLY A 96 -12.98 -0.03 -10.78
N LEU A 97 -12.09 -0.98 -10.47
CA LEU A 97 -12.28 -2.39 -10.81
C LEU A 97 -13.47 -2.98 -10.04
N LEU A 98 -13.56 -2.72 -8.74
CA LEU A 98 -14.68 -3.19 -7.91
C LEU A 98 -16.03 -2.69 -8.42
N ARG A 99 -16.12 -1.41 -8.81
CA ARG A 99 -17.34 -0.84 -9.41
C ARG A 99 -17.75 -1.50 -10.72
N ARG A 100 -16.83 -2.13 -11.44
CA ARG A 100 -17.14 -2.84 -12.69
C ARG A 100 -17.69 -4.24 -12.47
N ILE A 101 -17.22 -4.95 -11.43
CA ILE A 101 -17.52 -6.36 -11.21
C ILE A 101 -18.62 -6.59 -10.18
N VAL A 102 -18.94 -5.58 -9.37
CA VAL A 102 -19.92 -5.67 -8.28
C VAL A 102 -21.23 -5.01 -8.70
N PRO A 103 -22.40 -5.62 -8.40
CA PRO A 103 -23.70 -4.99 -8.65
C PRO A 103 -23.83 -3.62 -7.97
N PRO A 104 -24.49 -2.62 -8.61
CA PRO A 104 -24.54 -1.26 -8.10
C PRO A 104 -25.00 -1.12 -6.65
N HIS A 105 -25.96 -1.94 -6.20
CA HIS A 105 -26.50 -1.92 -4.84
C HIS A 105 -25.51 -2.43 -3.77
N GLN A 106 -24.42 -3.13 -4.15
CA GLN A 106 -23.40 -3.64 -3.25
C GLN A 106 -22.12 -2.82 -3.24
N VAL A 107 -21.96 -1.89 -4.18
CA VAL A 107 -20.70 -1.13 -4.38
C VAL A 107 -20.28 -0.42 -3.09
N THR A 108 -21.18 0.28 -2.41
CA THR A 108 -20.86 1.02 -1.18
C THR A 108 -20.34 0.08 -0.08
N ARG A 109 -20.99 -1.07 0.09
CA ARG A 109 -20.59 -2.08 1.09
C ARG A 109 -19.20 -2.64 0.78
N ILE A 110 -18.96 -3.02 -0.47
CA ILE A 110 -17.67 -3.60 -0.90
C ILE A 110 -16.53 -2.57 -0.84
N LEU A 111 -16.81 -1.31 -1.20
CA LEU A 111 -15.81 -0.24 -1.03
C LEU A 111 -15.51 0.05 0.45
N GLY A 112 -16.48 -0.11 1.34
CA GLY A 112 -16.25 -0.06 2.78
C GLY A 112 -15.28 -1.16 3.25
N PHE A 113 -15.49 -2.40 2.84
CA PHE A 113 -14.55 -3.51 3.11
C PHE A 113 -13.17 -3.24 2.49
N TRP A 114 -13.15 -2.76 1.25
CA TRP A 114 -11.87 -2.38 0.63
C TRP A 114 -11.16 -1.29 1.44
N GLY A 115 -11.87 -0.31 1.99
CA GLY A 115 -11.27 0.73 2.83
C GLY A 115 -10.53 0.19 4.07
N ALA A 116 -10.91 -0.98 4.58
CA ALA A 116 -10.28 -1.61 5.72
C ALA A 116 -8.94 -2.32 5.39
N TYR A 117 -8.51 -2.40 4.12
CA TYR A 117 -7.33 -3.17 3.72
C TYR A 117 -6.02 -2.71 4.38
N VAL A 118 -5.84 -1.40 4.59
CA VAL A 118 -4.64 -0.86 5.23
C VAL A 118 -4.60 -1.20 6.73
N PRO A 119 -5.62 -0.85 7.55
CA PRO A 119 -5.60 -1.19 8.96
C PRO A 119 -5.55 -2.71 9.19
N PHE A 120 -6.34 -3.49 8.45
CA PHE A 120 -6.33 -4.94 8.55
C PHE A 120 -4.96 -5.55 8.20
N GLY A 121 -4.37 -5.14 7.07
CA GLY A 121 -3.04 -5.62 6.66
C GLY A 121 -1.95 -5.19 7.64
N THR A 122 -2.07 -4.01 8.25
CA THR A 122 -1.14 -3.55 9.28
C THR A 122 -1.28 -4.36 10.56
N ALA A 123 -2.50 -4.60 11.03
CA ALA A 123 -2.77 -5.44 12.20
C ALA A 123 -2.23 -6.86 12.02
N VAL A 124 -2.51 -7.50 10.89
CA VAL A 124 -1.95 -8.82 10.56
C VAL A 124 -0.42 -8.80 10.56
N GLY A 125 0.20 -7.78 9.96
CA GLY A 125 1.65 -7.62 9.94
C GLY A 125 2.24 -7.48 11.35
N MET A 126 1.58 -6.73 12.23
CA MET A 126 2.02 -6.53 13.63
C MET A 126 1.80 -7.78 14.50
N LEU A 127 0.80 -8.60 14.21
CA LEU A 127 0.54 -9.84 14.96
C LEU A 127 1.42 -11.01 14.49
N VAL A 128 1.59 -11.17 13.19
CA VAL A 128 2.32 -12.29 12.60
C VAL A 128 3.83 -12.00 12.52
N GLY A 129 4.18 -10.76 12.19
CA GLY A 129 5.58 -10.34 11.99
C GLY A 129 6.51 -10.72 13.15
N PRO A 130 6.22 -10.35 14.40
CA PRO A 130 7.09 -10.69 15.53
C PRO A 130 7.30 -12.21 15.71
N ARG A 131 6.27 -13.02 15.44
CA ARG A 131 6.38 -14.49 15.54
C ARG A 131 7.31 -15.07 14.47
N VAL A 132 7.19 -14.61 13.24
CA VAL A 132 8.07 -15.04 12.14
C VAL A 132 9.49 -14.57 12.38
N LEU A 133 9.67 -13.31 12.81
CA LEU A 133 10.99 -12.73 13.11
C LEU A 133 11.70 -13.42 14.30
N ALA A 134 10.95 -13.85 15.30
CA ALA A 134 11.51 -14.61 16.44
C ALA A 134 11.91 -16.04 16.06
N ALA A 135 11.21 -16.65 15.09
CA ALA A 135 11.50 -18.01 14.64
C ALA A 135 12.49 -18.08 13.47
N SER A 136 12.77 -16.94 12.81
CA SER A 136 13.59 -16.87 11.61
C SER A 136 14.28 -15.51 11.47
N SER A 137 14.81 -15.19 10.29
CA SER A 137 15.46 -13.92 9.99
C SER A 137 14.51 -12.95 9.29
N TRP A 138 14.85 -11.64 9.29
CA TRP A 138 14.06 -10.62 8.63
C TRP A 138 13.90 -10.84 7.09
N PRO A 139 14.88 -11.39 6.32
CA PRO A 139 14.66 -11.72 4.92
C PRO A 139 13.52 -12.72 4.69
N VAL A 140 13.40 -13.73 5.57
CA VAL A 140 12.30 -14.70 5.51
C VAL A 140 10.94 -14.02 5.65
N TRP A 141 10.82 -13.05 6.57
CA TRP A 141 9.61 -12.26 6.71
C TRP A 141 9.26 -11.49 5.42
N TRP A 142 10.25 -10.90 4.76
CA TRP A 142 10.06 -10.25 3.44
C TRP A 142 9.58 -11.23 2.38
N TRP A 143 10.17 -12.42 2.32
CA TRP A 143 9.79 -13.46 1.36
C TRP A 143 8.40 -14.01 1.60
N VAL A 144 7.99 -14.19 2.85
CA VAL A 144 6.61 -14.59 3.21
C VAL A 144 5.60 -13.58 2.70
N VAL A 145 5.84 -12.28 2.94
CA VAL A 145 4.95 -11.22 2.46
C VAL A 145 4.98 -11.12 0.92
N ALA A 146 6.14 -11.28 0.30
CA ALA A 146 6.28 -11.28 -1.15
C ALA A 146 5.55 -12.47 -1.80
N ALA A 147 5.64 -13.66 -1.20
CA ALA A 147 4.91 -14.84 -1.65
C ALA A 147 3.38 -14.65 -1.54
N ALA A 148 2.90 -14.11 -0.42
CA ALA A 148 1.48 -13.76 -0.27
C ALA A 148 1.01 -12.77 -1.34
N THR A 149 1.86 -11.78 -1.67
CA THR A 149 1.58 -10.80 -2.73
C THR A 149 1.57 -11.45 -4.12
N ALA A 150 2.49 -12.40 -4.39
CA ALA A 150 2.51 -13.17 -5.64
C ALA A 150 1.25 -14.02 -5.79
N VAL A 151 0.85 -14.73 -4.75
CA VAL A 151 -0.40 -15.51 -4.73
C VAL A 151 -1.60 -14.62 -5.03
N MET A 152 -1.65 -13.43 -4.44
CA MET A 152 -2.71 -12.46 -4.73
C MET A 152 -2.66 -11.96 -6.18
N ALA A 153 -1.47 -11.74 -6.76
CA ALA A 153 -1.32 -11.37 -8.16
C ALA A 153 -1.90 -12.44 -9.09
N VAL A 154 -1.58 -13.71 -8.81
CA VAL A 154 -2.12 -14.86 -9.56
C VAL A 154 -3.63 -14.97 -9.37
N ALA A 155 -4.13 -14.80 -8.14
CA ALA A 155 -5.57 -14.84 -7.86
C ALA A 155 -6.34 -13.76 -8.63
N VAL A 156 -5.83 -12.54 -8.66
CA VAL A 156 -6.41 -11.44 -9.45
C VAL A 156 -6.35 -11.76 -10.95
N TRP A 157 -5.21 -12.29 -11.41
CA TRP A 157 -5.04 -12.66 -12.82
C TRP A 157 -6.03 -13.75 -13.25
N VAL A 158 -6.30 -14.74 -12.41
CA VAL A 158 -7.18 -15.88 -12.75
C VAL A 158 -8.66 -15.57 -12.54
N ARG A 159 -8.99 -14.89 -11.42
CA ARG A 159 -10.38 -14.74 -10.98
C ARG A 159 -11.07 -13.47 -11.46
N VAL A 160 -10.31 -12.41 -11.75
CA VAL A 160 -10.88 -11.13 -12.19
C VAL A 160 -11.03 -11.12 -13.72
N PRO A 161 -12.20 -10.72 -14.26
CA PRO A 161 -12.42 -10.61 -15.70
C PRO A 161 -11.38 -9.70 -16.37
N ALA A 162 -11.01 -10.05 -17.58
CA ALA A 162 -10.06 -9.25 -18.36
C ALA A 162 -10.58 -7.81 -18.59
N ASP A 163 -9.64 -6.88 -18.70
CA ASP A 163 -10.02 -5.53 -19.10
C ASP A 163 -10.66 -5.57 -20.50
N PRO A 164 -11.77 -4.83 -20.72
CA PRO A 164 -12.41 -4.80 -22.02
C PRO A 164 -11.41 -4.32 -23.07
N VAL A 165 -11.40 -5.00 -24.20
CA VAL A 165 -10.61 -4.56 -25.35
C VAL A 165 -11.16 -3.21 -25.79
N ARG A 166 -10.33 -2.18 -25.75
CA ARG A 166 -10.69 -0.90 -26.38
C ARG A 166 -10.65 -1.09 -27.88
N LEU A 167 -11.74 -1.65 -28.43
CA LEU A 167 -11.98 -1.57 -29.85
C LEU A 167 -12.05 -0.09 -30.18
N GLY A 168 -11.18 0.39 -31.05
CA GLY A 168 -11.13 1.77 -31.52
C GLY A 168 -12.35 2.16 -32.36
N THR A 169 -13.53 1.89 -31.84
CA THR A 169 -14.80 2.20 -32.49
C THR A 169 -15.27 3.58 -32.07
N GLY A 170 -15.03 4.54 -32.93
CA GLY A 170 -15.73 5.83 -32.95
C GLY A 170 -15.02 6.95 -32.21
N SER A 171 -14.91 8.05 -32.89
CA SER A 171 -14.44 9.39 -32.55
C SER A 171 -15.02 10.04 -31.28
N ALA A 172 -15.07 9.37 -30.17
CA ALA A 172 -15.04 10.09 -28.91
C ALA A 172 -13.59 10.55 -28.75
N ALA A 173 -13.32 11.81 -29.03
CA ALA A 173 -12.01 12.44 -28.91
C ALA A 173 -11.38 11.97 -27.59
N VAL A 174 -10.29 11.19 -27.70
CA VAL A 174 -9.55 10.73 -26.51
C VAL A 174 -9.05 11.98 -25.82
N VAL A 175 -9.78 12.40 -24.78
CA VAL A 175 -9.41 13.58 -23.99
C VAL A 175 -7.97 13.35 -23.52
N PRO A 176 -7.01 14.18 -23.96
CA PRO A 176 -5.61 13.98 -23.65
C PRO A 176 -5.42 13.97 -22.12
N TRP A 177 -4.46 13.19 -21.64
CA TRP A 177 -4.22 13.01 -20.20
C TRP A 177 -4.08 14.36 -19.46
N ARG A 178 -3.45 15.36 -20.11
CA ARG A 178 -3.31 16.72 -19.57
C ARG A 178 -4.65 17.38 -19.31
N ALA A 179 -5.59 17.24 -20.22
CA ALA A 179 -6.92 17.82 -20.06
C ALA A 179 -7.71 17.11 -18.95
N ARG A 180 -7.57 15.77 -18.82
CA ARG A 180 -8.14 15.01 -17.68
C ARG A 180 -7.52 15.42 -16.34
N ALA A 181 -6.20 15.57 -16.28
CA ALA A 181 -5.51 16.07 -15.10
C ALA A 181 -5.97 17.49 -14.73
N ALA A 182 -6.04 18.39 -15.71
CA ALA A 182 -6.53 19.76 -15.49
C ALA A 182 -7.99 19.78 -14.99
N LEU A 183 -8.85 18.94 -15.54
CA LEU A 183 -10.24 18.80 -15.10
C LEU A 183 -10.31 18.32 -13.64
N THR A 184 -9.49 17.32 -13.28
CA THR A 184 -9.43 16.79 -11.91
C THR A 184 -8.99 17.86 -10.93
N VAL A 185 -7.90 18.59 -11.25
CA VAL A 185 -7.35 19.63 -10.35
C VAL A 185 -8.30 20.83 -10.22
N ARG A 186 -9.05 21.16 -11.30
CA ARG A 186 -10.03 22.28 -11.28
C ARG A 186 -11.36 21.92 -10.61
N SER A 187 -11.66 20.64 -10.46
CA SER A 187 -12.92 20.17 -9.87
C SER A 187 -12.86 20.19 -8.35
N ARG A 188 -13.92 20.63 -7.67
CA ARG A 188 -14.00 20.69 -6.20
C ARG A 188 -14.09 19.29 -5.54
N GLY A 189 -14.75 18.34 -6.21
CA GLY A 189 -14.95 16.99 -5.67
C GLY A 189 -13.67 16.26 -5.26
N PRO A 190 -12.66 16.15 -6.15
CA PRO A 190 -11.37 15.57 -5.81
C PRO A 190 -10.67 16.23 -4.63
N TRP A 191 -10.75 17.56 -4.49
CA TRP A 191 -10.17 18.29 -3.38
C TRP A 191 -10.88 18.01 -2.05
N LEU A 192 -12.21 17.95 -2.05
CA LEU A 192 -12.99 17.56 -0.87
C LEU A 192 -12.65 16.13 -0.46
N GLY A 193 -12.58 15.20 -1.42
CA GLY A 193 -12.14 13.83 -1.14
C GLY A 193 -10.72 13.75 -0.59
N ALA A 194 -9.78 14.51 -1.17
CA ALA A 194 -8.40 14.58 -0.70
C ALA A 194 -8.31 15.17 0.72
N LEU A 195 -9.07 16.22 1.03
CA LEU A 195 -9.12 16.83 2.35
C LEU A 195 -9.69 15.85 3.40
N THR A 196 -10.81 15.20 3.07
CA THR A 196 -11.43 14.19 3.96
C THR A 196 -10.45 13.05 4.25
N PHE A 197 -9.78 12.53 3.21
CA PHE A 197 -8.78 11.49 3.39
C PHE A 197 -7.55 11.99 4.16
N GLY A 198 -7.13 13.23 3.93
CA GLY A 198 -6.02 13.86 4.65
C GLY A 198 -6.28 13.98 6.15
N VAL A 199 -7.48 14.42 6.54
CA VAL A 199 -7.91 14.49 7.95
C VAL A 199 -7.94 13.08 8.57
N TYR A 200 -8.52 12.10 7.87
CA TYR A 200 -8.51 10.70 8.32
C TYR A 200 -7.08 10.16 8.49
N ALA A 201 -6.21 10.39 7.52
CA ALA A 201 -4.83 9.92 7.58
C ALA A 201 -4.03 10.59 8.70
N ALA A 202 -4.24 11.88 8.95
CA ALA A 202 -3.62 12.61 10.05
C ALA A 202 -4.06 12.06 11.40
N GLN A 203 -5.36 11.81 11.59
CA GLN A 203 -5.91 11.19 12.79
C GLN A 203 -5.33 9.79 13.00
N TRP A 204 -5.31 8.98 11.96
CA TRP A 204 -4.73 7.63 11.99
C TRP A 204 -3.25 7.64 12.41
N MET A 205 -2.45 8.55 11.82
CA MET A 205 -1.04 8.69 12.15
C MET A 205 -0.83 9.17 13.59
N ALA A 206 -1.65 10.09 14.08
CA ALA A 206 -1.59 10.56 15.45
C ALA A 206 -1.88 9.42 16.44
N VAL A 207 -2.92 8.62 16.21
CA VAL A 207 -3.29 7.50 17.08
C VAL A 207 -2.16 6.45 17.09
N ILE A 208 -1.72 5.97 15.92
CA ILE A 208 -0.67 4.93 15.85
C ILE A 208 0.67 5.45 16.39
N GLY A 209 1.00 6.72 16.15
CA GLY A 209 2.28 7.30 16.57
C GLY A 209 2.36 7.57 18.07
N PHE A 210 1.29 8.03 18.69
CA PHE A 210 1.31 8.48 20.08
C PHE A 210 0.71 7.48 21.07
N LEU A 211 -0.17 6.58 20.65
CA LEU A 211 -0.82 5.63 21.54
C LEU A 211 0.18 4.71 22.28
N PRO A 212 1.24 4.18 21.63
CA PRO A 212 2.26 3.40 22.33
C PRO A 212 2.99 4.20 23.42
N THR A 213 3.25 5.49 23.18
CA THR A 213 3.89 6.38 24.14
C THR A 213 2.99 6.64 25.34
N LEU A 214 1.71 6.89 25.09
CA LEU A 214 0.71 7.08 26.16
C LEU A 214 0.56 5.83 27.02
N TYR A 215 0.58 4.65 26.44
CA TYR A 215 0.53 3.41 27.21
C TYR A 215 1.81 3.19 28.03
N ALA A 216 2.97 3.52 27.46
CA ALA A 216 4.25 3.45 28.20
C ALA A 216 4.27 4.40 29.40
N GLU A 217 3.82 5.64 29.25
CA GLU A 217 3.70 6.64 30.33
C GLU A 217 2.66 6.23 31.37
N SER A 218 1.61 5.53 30.99
CA SER A 218 0.56 5.01 31.88
C SER A 218 0.97 3.73 32.62
N GLY A 219 2.22 3.25 32.48
CA GLY A 219 2.72 2.04 33.13
C GLY A 219 2.32 0.73 32.41
N TRP A 220 1.68 0.79 31.28
CA TRP A 220 1.35 -0.37 30.46
C TRP A 220 2.53 -0.71 29.56
N VAL A 221 3.49 -1.43 30.06
CA VAL A 221 4.75 -1.73 29.36
C VAL A 221 4.68 -3.06 28.63
N GLY A 222 5.23 -3.13 27.39
CA GLY A 222 5.51 -4.37 26.66
C GLY A 222 4.40 -4.86 25.75
N ALA A 223 4.26 -6.19 25.65
CA ALA A 223 3.35 -6.86 24.69
C ALA A 223 1.88 -6.44 24.77
N VAL A 224 1.42 -5.98 25.94
CA VAL A 224 0.04 -5.52 26.18
C VAL A 224 -0.21 -4.20 25.45
N GLY A 225 0.71 -3.25 25.51
CA GLY A 225 0.58 -1.98 24.77
C GLY A 225 0.58 -2.18 23.25
N ALA A 226 1.41 -3.10 22.73
CA ALA A 226 1.44 -3.43 21.32
C ALA A 226 0.16 -4.16 20.84
N THR A 227 -0.41 -5.03 21.67
CA THR A 227 -1.69 -5.71 21.35
C THR A 227 -2.86 -4.75 21.39
N LEU A 228 -2.91 -3.84 22.36
CA LEU A 228 -3.99 -2.83 22.46
C LEU A 228 -3.92 -1.80 21.32
N THR A 229 -2.75 -1.51 20.76
CA THR A 229 -2.63 -0.67 19.57
C THR A 229 -3.02 -1.38 18.27
N ALA A 230 -3.08 -2.70 18.28
CA ALA A 230 -3.44 -3.52 17.12
C ALA A 230 -4.94 -3.85 17.05
N THR A 231 -5.69 -3.67 18.14
CA THR A 231 -7.15 -3.83 18.22
C THR A 231 -7.88 -2.53 17.98
#